data_d37b48b7633cfbe1a91ecdab23c99472
#
_entry.id   d37b48b7633cfbe1a91ecdab23c99472
#
_cell.length_a   1.000
_cell.length_b   1.000
_cell.length_c   1.000
_cell.angle_alpha   90.00
_cell.angle_beta   90.00
_cell.angle_gamma   90.00
#
_symmetry.space_group_name_H-M   'P 1'
#
loop_
_entity.id
_entity.type
_entity.pdbx_description
1 polymer ?
#
loop_
_entity_poly.entity_id
_entity_poly.type
_entity_poly.pdbx_seq_one_letter_code
_entity_poly.pdbx_strand_id
1 'polypeptide(L)'
;MQQEIYKYSHGDLPCEGLIVRKPNLILPAPVVVICHHWNGRDALMDSHAERIAQLGYISLAADIYGQHQTSTDRERCAALMNPFVEDRVLLRERLRATIAAAQRIPGADGKRIVVIGFCFGGLCALDAARACLPGVVGVASFHGLLNPPNIGKQISITAKVLVLHGYEDPMANPDSLTAFKNEMTAANAHWEVDAYGNTVHALTNPSAQDRAAGMAFDVTICNRAFSRLESFLSECFEK
;
A
#
# COMPACT_ATOMS: atom_id res chain seq x y z
N MET A 1 0.95 -21.20 -6.91
CA MET A 1 0.11 -20.02 -7.20
C MET A 1 -0.07 -19.85 -8.69
N GLN A 2 -1.23 -19.33 -9.15
CA GLN A 2 -1.37 -18.82 -10.51
C GLN A 2 -0.90 -17.38 -10.52
N GLN A 3 -0.08 -17.02 -11.50
CA GLN A 3 0.45 -15.68 -11.71
C GLN A 3 0.12 -15.24 -13.13
N GLU A 4 -0.25 -13.98 -13.27
CA GLU A 4 -0.61 -13.38 -14.55
C GLU A 4 -0.18 -11.91 -14.60
N ILE A 5 0.52 -11.52 -15.65
CA ILE A 5 0.80 -10.11 -15.91
C ILE A 5 -0.51 -9.42 -16.30
N TYR A 6 -0.88 -8.40 -15.54
CA TYR A 6 -2.12 -7.67 -15.71
C TYR A 6 -1.87 -6.28 -16.27
N LYS A 7 -2.28 -6.08 -17.52
CA LYS A 7 -2.13 -4.80 -18.20
C LYS A 7 -3.36 -3.92 -18.01
N TYR A 8 -3.14 -2.69 -17.60
CA TYR A 8 -4.16 -1.65 -17.47
C TYR A 8 -3.55 -0.30 -17.85
N SER A 9 -4.31 0.80 -17.78
CA SER A 9 -3.79 2.11 -18.14
C SER A 9 -4.34 3.22 -17.25
N HIS A 10 -3.61 4.32 -17.18
CA HIS A 10 -4.07 5.61 -16.69
C HIS A 10 -3.94 6.63 -17.83
N GLY A 11 -5.07 6.95 -18.49
CA GLY A 11 -5.06 7.62 -19.77
C GLY A 11 -4.29 6.79 -20.80
N ASP A 12 -3.36 7.42 -21.51
CA ASP A 12 -2.51 6.76 -22.51
C ASP A 12 -1.30 6.04 -21.91
N LEU A 13 -1.04 6.20 -20.61
CA LEU A 13 0.09 5.55 -19.97
C LEU A 13 -0.23 4.10 -19.63
N PRO A 14 0.45 3.11 -20.23
CA PRO A 14 0.27 1.70 -19.87
C PRO A 14 0.89 1.40 -18.50
N CYS A 15 0.20 0.56 -17.73
CA CYS A 15 0.66 0.02 -16.45
C CYS A 15 0.67 -1.50 -16.51
N GLU A 16 1.62 -2.12 -15.83
CA GLU A 16 1.79 -3.57 -15.83
C GLU A 16 1.91 -4.10 -14.39
N GLY A 17 0.79 -4.58 -13.85
CA GLY A 17 0.73 -5.24 -12.55
C GLY A 17 0.93 -6.75 -12.64
N LEU A 18 1.00 -7.41 -11.48
CA LEU A 18 0.99 -8.87 -11.35
C LEU A 18 -0.20 -9.31 -10.51
N ILE A 19 -1.07 -10.12 -11.10
CA ILE A 19 -2.12 -10.84 -10.35
C ILE A 19 -1.55 -12.15 -9.85
N VAL A 20 -1.78 -12.43 -8.56
CA VAL A 20 -1.48 -13.73 -7.95
C VAL A 20 -2.72 -14.24 -7.23
N ARG A 21 -3.06 -15.53 -7.41
CA ARG A 21 -4.19 -16.18 -6.74
C ARG A 21 -4.00 -17.68 -6.60
N LYS A 22 -4.73 -18.32 -5.70
CA LYS A 22 -4.82 -19.79 -5.63
C LYS A 22 -5.55 -20.34 -6.87
N PRO A 23 -5.13 -21.50 -7.40
CA PRO A 23 -5.80 -22.13 -8.55
C PRO A 23 -7.30 -22.39 -8.34
N ASN A 24 -7.66 -22.79 -7.11
CA ASN A 24 -9.04 -23.19 -6.75
C ASN A 24 -9.70 -22.16 -5.83
N LEU A 25 -9.43 -20.87 -6.06
CA LEU A 25 -10.04 -19.80 -5.29
C LEU A 25 -11.55 -19.74 -5.54
N ILE A 26 -12.33 -19.66 -4.46
CA ILE A 26 -13.79 -19.47 -4.57
C ILE A 26 -14.06 -18.03 -5.01
N LEU A 27 -14.82 -17.89 -6.07
CA LEU A 27 -15.13 -16.59 -6.68
C LEU A 27 -16.61 -16.21 -6.48
N PRO A 28 -16.97 -14.93 -6.41
CA PRO A 28 -16.05 -13.78 -6.43
C PRO A 28 -15.27 -13.63 -5.12
N ALA A 29 -13.98 -13.29 -5.21
CA ALA A 29 -13.07 -13.15 -4.09
C ALA A 29 -12.65 -11.70 -3.85
N PRO A 30 -12.39 -11.31 -2.58
CA PRO A 30 -11.83 -10.00 -2.25
C PRO A 30 -10.48 -9.77 -2.92
N VAL A 31 -10.15 -8.50 -3.16
CA VAL A 31 -8.90 -8.10 -3.80
C VAL A 31 -8.02 -7.33 -2.81
N VAL A 32 -6.74 -7.68 -2.77
CA VAL A 32 -5.73 -6.88 -2.09
C VAL A 32 -4.81 -6.27 -3.14
N VAL A 33 -4.83 -4.94 -3.22
CA VAL A 33 -3.94 -4.17 -4.09
C VAL A 33 -2.69 -3.80 -3.30
N ILE A 34 -1.52 -4.09 -3.83
CA ILE A 34 -0.22 -3.82 -3.21
C ILE A 34 0.45 -2.68 -3.97
N CYS A 35 0.64 -1.55 -3.30
CA CYS A 35 1.41 -0.43 -3.80
C CYS A 35 2.88 -0.60 -3.42
N HIS A 36 3.74 -0.50 -4.42
CA HIS A 36 5.17 -0.76 -4.28
C HIS A 36 5.93 0.35 -3.54
N HIS A 37 7.11 0.02 -3.02
CA HIS A 37 8.05 0.99 -2.48
C HIS A 37 8.69 1.83 -3.61
N TRP A 38 9.62 2.71 -3.27
CA TRP A 38 10.21 3.65 -4.24
C TRP A 38 10.98 3.01 -5.41
N ASN A 39 11.35 1.72 -5.33
CA ASN A 39 12.03 1.01 -6.41
C ASN A 39 11.11 0.63 -7.59
N GLY A 40 9.80 0.79 -7.46
CA GLY A 40 8.82 0.24 -8.39
C GLY A 40 8.36 -1.17 -8.00
N ARG A 41 7.56 -1.83 -8.86
CA ARG A 41 7.12 -3.20 -8.66
C ARG A 41 8.25 -4.17 -8.99
N ASP A 42 8.90 -4.66 -7.99
CA ASP A 42 10.03 -5.59 -8.07
C ASP A 42 9.68 -6.97 -7.47
N ALA A 43 10.67 -7.87 -7.44
CA ALA A 43 10.51 -9.22 -6.92
C ALA A 43 10.07 -9.26 -5.44
N LEU A 44 10.40 -8.26 -4.62
CA LEU A 44 9.94 -8.17 -3.25
C LEU A 44 8.43 -7.93 -3.22
N MET A 45 7.93 -7.02 -4.04
CA MET A 45 6.49 -6.76 -4.14
C MET A 45 5.72 -7.95 -4.69
N ASP A 46 6.30 -8.65 -5.66
CA ASP A 46 5.73 -9.87 -6.21
C ASP A 46 5.68 -10.99 -5.14
N SER A 47 6.70 -11.12 -4.28
CA SER A 47 6.68 -12.06 -3.15
C SER A 47 5.61 -11.72 -2.10
N HIS A 48 5.38 -10.42 -1.84
CA HIS A 48 4.27 -10.00 -0.99
C HIS A 48 2.91 -10.35 -1.61
N ALA A 49 2.77 -10.24 -2.94
CA ALA A 49 1.56 -10.67 -3.64
C ALA A 49 1.31 -12.17 -3.49
N GLU A 50 2.35 -12.99 -3.56
CA GLU A 50 2.25 -14.43 -3.29
C GLU A 50 1.80 -14.72 -1.86
N ARG A 51 2.40 -14.01 -0.87
CA ARG A 51 2.02 -14.17 0.55
C ARG A 51 0.54 -13.86 0.76
N ILE A 52 0.04 -12.76 0.21
CA ILE A 52 -1.37 -12.37 0.31
C ILE A 52 -2.29 -13.39 -0.39
N ALA A 53 -1.90 -13.87 -1.56
CA ALA A 53 -2.67 -14.88 -2.29
C ALA A 53 -2.77 -16.21 -1.50
N GLN A 54 -1.76 -16.55 -0.67
CA GLN A 54 -1.80 -17.70 0.21
C GLN A 54 -2.90 -17.61 1.28
N LEU A 55 -3.35 -16.43 1.62
CA LEU A 55 -4.47 -16.21 2.55
C LEU A 55 -5.84 -16.45 1.90
N GLY A 56 -5.90 -16.62 0.58
CA GLY A 56 -7.14 -16.88 -0.14
C GLY A 56 -7.79 -15.65 -0.76
N TYR A 57 -7.01 -14.61 -1.05
CA TYR A 57 -7.45 -13.41 -1.74
C TYR A 57 -6.89 -13.37 -3.17
N ILE A 58 -7.49 -12.55 -4.04
CA ILE A 58 -6.86 -12.12 -5.27
C ILE A 58 -5.87 -11.00 -4.88
N SER A 59 -4.62 -11.14 -5.24
CA SER A 59 -3.60 -10.13 -4.98
C SER A 59 -3.18 -9.46 -6.29
N LEU A 60 -3.10 -8.13 -6.29
CA LEU A 60 -2.60 -7.33 -7.40
C LEU A 60 -1.38 -6.52 -6.93
N ALA A 61 -0.16 -6.93 -7.27
CA ALA A 61 0.99 -6.05 -7.18
C ALA A 61 0.89 -4.99 -8.28
N ALA A 62 0.58 -3.75 -7.89
CA ALA A 62 0.26 -2.67 -8.82
C ALA A 62 1.51 -1.98 -9.35
N ASP A 63 1.42 -1.46 -10.57
CA ASP A 63 2.42 -0.59 -11.19
C ASP A 63 1.95 0.87 -11.06
N ILE A 64 2.47 1.57 -10.05
CA ILE A 64 2.12 2.98 -9.80
C ILE A 64 2.90 3.92 -10.71
N TYR A 65 4.12 3.57 -11.11
CA TYR A 65 4.91 4.41 -11.99
C TYR A 65 4.47 4.36 -13.45
N GLY A 66 3.96 3.22 -13.89
CA GLY A 66 3.65 2.92 -15.27
C GLY A 66 4.83 2.31 -16.03
N GLN A 67 4.53 1.59 -17.11
CA GLN A 67 5.51 0.92 -17.98
C GLN A 67 6.44 -0.05 -17.23
N HIS A 68 6.02 -0.55 -16.08
CA HIS A 68 6.80 -1.41 -15.19
C HIS A 68 8.19 -0.83 -14.89
N GLN A 69 8.26 0.49 -14.67
CA GLN A 69 9.52 1.16 -14.35
C GLN A 69 10.00 0.76 -12.96
N THR A 70 11.24 0.28 -12.89
CA THR A 70 11.92 -0.11 -11.65
C THR A 70 13.34 0.41 -11.65
N SER A 71 13.91 0.62 -10.47
CA SER A 71 15.32 0.98 -10.33
C SER A 71 15.84 0.60 -8.95
N THR A 72 17.16 0.37 -8.85
CA THR A 72 17.91 0.31 -7.58
C THR A 72 18.83 1.51 -7.41
N ASP A 73 18.96 2.35 -8.43
CA ASP A 73 19.69 3.61 -8.38
C ASP A 73 18.86 4.66 -7.62
N ARG A 74 19.47 5.32 -6.64
CA ARG A 74 18.78 6.25 -5.73
C ARG A 74 18.21 7.48 -6.43
N GLU A 75 18.96 8.06 -7.37
CA GLU A 75 18.54 9.25 -8.11
C GLU A 75 17.36 8.89 -9.04
N ARG A 76 17.46 7.74 -9.71
CA ARG A 76 16.36 7.25 -10.56
C ARG A 76 15.12 6.91 -9.75
N CYS A 77 15.25 6.25 -8.59
CA CYS A 77 14.11 5.98 -7.70
C CYS A 77 13.42 7.27 -7.25
N ALA A 78 14.21 8.28 -6.86
CA ALA A 78 13.69 9.59 -6.50
C ALA A 78 12.97 10.26 -7.70
N ALA A 79 13.57 10.23 -8.88
CA ALA A 79 12.97 10.79 -10.10
C ALA A 79 11.64 10.11 -10.49
N LEU A 80 11.48 8.82 -10.19
CA LEU A 80 10.22 8.09 -10.40
C LEU A 80 9.15 8.44 -9.35
N MET A 81 9.56 8.58 -8.09
CA MET A 81 8.66 8.77 -6.95
C MET A 81 8.19 10.22 -6.79
N ASN A 82 9.12 11.19 -6.91
CA ASN A 82 8.87 12.60 -6.57
C ASN A 82 7.65 13.20 -7.28
N PRO A 83 7.40 12.95 -8.58
CA PRO A 83 6.20 13.48 -9.25
C PRO A 83 4.89 13.14 -8.54
N PHE A 84 4.80 11.96 -7.90
CA PHE A 84 3.62 11.53 -7.16
C PHE A 84 3.56 12.06 -5.72
N VAL A 85 4.73 12.31 -5.12
CA VAL A 85 4.80 12.91 -3.77
C VAL A 85 4.50 14.41 -3.83
N GLU A 86 4.94 15.09 -4.87
CA GLU A 86 4.77 16.53 -5.10
C GLU A 86 3.39 16.85 -5.68
N ASP A 87 2.89 16.04 -6.62
CA ASP A 87 1.54 16.17 -7.18
C ASP A 87 0.62 15.05 -6.69
N ARG A 88 -0.07 15.28 -5.59
CA ARG A 88 -0.99 14.32 -4.98
C ARG A 88 -2.32 14.19 -5.74
N VAL A 89 -2.62 15.13 -6.66
CA VAL A 89 -3.74 14.98 -7.60
C VAL A 89 -3.38 13.92 -8.63
N LEU A 90 -2.18 13.98 -9.20
CA LEU A 90 -1.66 12.94 -10.09
C LEU A 90 -1.68 11.56 -9.41
N LEU A 91 -1.20 11.47 -8.16
CA LEU A 91 -1.24 10.21 -7.39
C LEU A 91 -2.66 9.70 -7.21
N ARG A 92 -3.59 10.56 -6.80
CA ARG A 92 -5.00 10.20 -6.64
C ARG A 92 -5.61 9.63 -7.91
N GLU A 93 -5.39 10.26 -9.06
CA GLU A 93 -5.93 9.78 -10.34
C GLU A 93 -5.25 8.46 -10.77
N ARG A 94 -3.96 8.27 -10.49
CA ARG A 94 -3.27 6.99 -10.70
C ARG A 94 -3.87 5.89 -9.83
N LEU A 95 -4.12 6.15 -8.55
CA LEU A 95 -4.76 5.19 -7.64
C LEU A 95 -6.19 4.88 -8.08
N ARG A 96 -6.96 5.87 -8.54
CA ARG A 96 -8.30 5.68 -9.11
C ARG A 96 -8.26 4.71 -10.30
N ALA A 97 -7.33 4.89 -11.24
CA ALA A 97 -7.16 4.00 -12.37
C ALA A 97 -6.77 2.59 -11.94
N THR A 98 -5.87 2.46 -10.95
CA THR A 98 -5.44 1.18 -10.38
C THR A 98 -6.59 0.44 -9.70
N ILE A 99 -7.40 1.12 -8.88
CA ILE A 99 -8.57 0.51 -8.22
C ILE A 99 -9.63 0.12 -9.24
N ALA A 100 -9.90 0.96 -10.24
CA ALA A 100 -10.81 0.60 -11.33
C ALA A 100 -10.31 -0.61 -12.14
N ALA A 101 -9.00 -0.79 -12.29
CA ALA A 101 -8.43 -2.00 -12.88
C ALA A 101 -8.62 -3.21 -11.96
N ALA A 102 -8.36 -3.09 -10.66
CA ALA A 102 -8.58 -4.15 -9.67
C ALA A 102 -10.04 -4.65 -9.67
N GLN A 103 -11.02 -3.74 -9.79
CA GLN A 103 -12.44 -4.08 -9.88
C GLN A 103 -12.81 -4.91 -11.12
N ARG A 104 -12.01 -4.79 -12.20
CA ARG A 104 -12.24 -5.53 -13.46
C ARG A 104 -11.48 -6.85 -13.56
N ILE A 105 -10.70 -7.24 -12.56
CA ILE A 105 -10.02 -8.54 -12.54
C ILE A 105 -11.08 -9.66 -12.59
N PRO A 106 -10.96 -10.63 -13.51
CA PRO A 106 -11.91 -11.75 -13.58
C PRO A 106 -12.04 -12.51 -12.26
N GLY A 107 -13.25 -12.55 -11.71
CA GLY A 107 -13.54 -13.17 -10.42
C GLY A 107 -13.29 -12.27 -9.20
N ALA A 108 -12.97 -11.01 -9.39
CA ALA A 108 -12.84 -10.05 -8.27
C ALA A 108 -14.23 -9.67 -7.71
N ASP A 109 -14.30 -9.52 -6.38
CA ASP A 109 -15.35 -8.75 -5.74
C ASP A 109 -14.91 -7.28 -5.66
N GLY A 110 -15.26 -6.51 -6.65
CA GLY A 110 -14.88 -5.11 -6.78
C GLY A 110 -15.44 -4.18 -5.70
N LYS A 111 -16.26 -4.68 -4.76
CA LYS A 111 -16.76 -3.94 -3.60
C LYS A 111 -15.97 -4.26 -2.32
N ARG A 112 -15.07 -5.21 -2.35
CA ARG A 112 -14.23 -5.64 -1.23
C ARG A 112 -12.76 -5.58 -1.63
N ILE A 113 -12.21 -4.36 -1.63
CA ILE A 113 -10.81 -4.09 -1.95
C ILE A 113 -10.11 -3.55 -0.71
N VAL A 114 -8.97 -4.12 -0.37
CA VAL A 114 -8.02 -3.53 0.59
C VAL A 114 -6.78 -3.09 -0.18
N VAL A 115 -6.30 -1.88 0.11
CA VAL A 115 -5.04 -1.38 -0.45
C VAL A 115 -3.97 -1.45 0.62
N ILE A 116 -2.88 -2.14 0.34
CA ILE A 116 -1.71 -2.16 1.22
C ILE A 116 -0.51 -1.56 0.50
N GLY A 117 0.45 -1.06 1.24
CA GLY A 117 1.65 -0.52 0.60
C GLY A 117 2.81 -0.32 1.55
N PHE A 118 4.01 -0.23 0.98
CA PHE A 118 5.29 -0.21 1.67
C PHE A 118 6.06 1.07 1.33
N CYS A 119 6.57 1.81 2.32
CA CYS A 119 7.29 3.05 2.10
C CYS A 119 6.43 4.07 1.32
N PHE A 120 6.83 4.45 0.10
CA PHE A 120 6.01 5.23 -0.83
C PHE A 120 4.63 4.61 -1.06
N GLY A 121 4.57 3.29 -1.20
CA GLY A 121 3.29 2.57 -1.32
C GLY A 121 2.40 2.70 -0.09
N GLY A 122 2.98 2.88 1.10
CA GLY A 122 2.22 3.17 2.32
C GLY A 122 1.50 4.51 2.23
N LEU A 123 2.16 5.54 1.66
CA LEU A 123 1.53 6.81 1.32
C LEU A 123 0.39 6.61 0.32
N CYS A 124 0.62 5.80 -0.73
CA CYS A 124 -0.40 5.48 -1.74
C CYS A 124 -1.65 4.83 -1.09
N ALA A 125 -1.46 3.89 -0.16
CA ALA A 125 -2.56 3.25 0.55
C ALA A 125 -3.36 4.26 1.38
N LEU A 126 -2.70 5.14 2.13
CA LEU A 126 -3.35 6.20 2.89
C LEU A 126 -4.12 7.19 2.00
N ASP A 127 -3.56 7.53 0.83
CA ASP A 127 -4.25 8.42 -0.12
C ASP A 127 -5.45 7.76 -0.80
N ALA A 128 -5.44 6.44 -0.98
CA ALA A 128 -6.62 5.71 -1.45
C ALA A 128 -7.79 5.83 -0.44
N ALA A 129 -7.50 5.76 0.88
CA ALA A 129 -8.50 6.00 1.93
C ALA A 129 -8.97 7.46 1.95
N ARG A 130 -8.03 8.41 1.94
CA ARG A 130 -8.31 9.85 1.94
C ARG A 130 -9.18 10.28 0.75
N ALA A 131 -8.96 9.65 -0.41
CA ALA A 131 -9.76 9.88 -1.61
C ALA A 131 -11.10 9.14 -1.61
N CYS A 132 -11.40 8.33 -0.60
CA CYS A 132 -12.61 7.50 -0.50
C CYS A 132 -12.90 6.74 -1.80
N LEU A 133 -11.88 6.06 -2.35
CA LEU A 133 -12.02 5.39 -3.65
C LEU A 133 -13.07 4.28 -3.58
N PRO A 134 -13.99 4.18 -4.57
CA PRO A 134 -15.07 3.21 -4.56
C PRO A 134 -14.58 1.76 -4.43
N GLY A 135 -15.21 0.99 -3.55
CA GLY A 135 -14.86 -0.41 -3.31
C GLY A 135 -13.72 -0.63 -2.33
N VAL A 136 -12.99 0.42 -1.94
CA VAL A 136 -11.92 0.32 -0.93
C VAL A 136 -12.57 0.29 0.46
N VAL A 137 -12.46 -0.85 1.14
CA VAL A 137 -13.03 -1.09 2.48
C VAL A 137 -11.98 -0.98 3.60
N GLY A 138 -10.70 -1.05 3.25
CA GLY A 138 -9.60 -0.92 4.19
C GLY A 138 -8.28 -0.56 3.49
N VAL A 139 -7.36 0.03 4.27
CA VAL A 139 -5.99 0.30 3.81
C VAL A 139 -5.00 -0.03 4.91
N ALA A 140 -3.81 -0.53 4.52
CA ALA A 140 -2.71 -0.75 5.46
C ALA A 140 -1.40 -0.16 4.93
N SER A 141 -0.77 0.68 5.77
CA SER A 141 0.49 1.36 5.47
C SER A 141 1.63 0.75 6.27
N PHE A 142 2.60 0.14 5.60
CA PHE A 142 3.84 -0.34 6.22
C PHE A 142 4.93 0.71 6.08
N HIS A 143 5.44 1.23 7.21
CA HIS A 143 6.49 2.26 7.25
C HIS A 143 6.31 3.34 6.15
N GLY A 144 5.06 3.79 5.96
CA GLY A 144 4.73 4.78 4.95
C GLY A 144 4.95 6.21 5.43
N LEU A 145 5.04 7.12 4.45
CA LEU A 145 4.97 8.55 4.73
C LEU A 145 3.54 8.90 5.15
N LEU A 146 3.39 9.71 6.20
CA LEU A 146 2.09 9.98 6.83
C LEU A 146 1.45 11.30 6.40
N ASN A 147 2.18 12.16 5.69
CA ASN A 147 1.77 13.51 5.31
C ASN A 147 0.45 13.52 4.52
N PRO A 148 -0.49 14.41 4.87
CA PRO A 148 -1.74 14.56 4.12
C PRO A 148 -1.49 15.12 2.72
N PRO A 149 -2.39 14.87 1.76
CA PRO A 149 -2.22 15.31 0.38
C PRO A 149 -2.43 16.82 0.17
N ASN A 150 -3.13 17.51 1.07
CA ASN A 150 -3.46 18.96 1.00
C ASN A 150 -4.15 19.37 -0.32
N ILE A 151 -4.98 18.52 -0.90
CA ILE A 151 -5.68 18.73 -2.18
C ILE A 151 -7.17 19.03 -2.00
N GLY A 152 -7.50 19.84 -1.01
CA GLY A 152 -8.85 20.23 -0.70
C GLY A 152 -9.32 19.78 0.69
N LYS A 153 -10.61 19.99 0.97
CA LYS A 153 -11.18 19.61 2.27
C LYS A 153 -11.32 18.09 2.37
N GLN A 154 -10.77 17.51 3.43
CA GLN A 154 -10.96 16.10 3.72
C GLN A 154 -12.42 15.81 4.06
N ILE A 155 -13.01 14.84 3.37
CA ILE A 155 -14.32 14.26 3.70
C ILE A 155 -14.14 13.08 4.68
N SER A 156 -15.22 12.62 5.29
CA SER A 156 -15.17 11.44 6.18
C SER A 156 -14.61 10.23 5.44
N ILE A 157 -13.60 9.60 6.06
CA ILE A 157 -12.95 8.40 5.51
C ILE A 157 -13.80 7.19 5.92
N THR A 158 -14.25 6.40 4.94
CA THR A 158 -15.11 5.23 5.17
C THR A 158 -14.31 3.91 5.25
N ALA A 159 -13.12 3.86 4.66
CA ALA A 159 -12.25 2.70 4.76
C ALA A 159 -11.64 2.58 6.16
N LYS A 160 -11.47 1.34 6.66
CA LYS A 160 -10.64 1.10 7.86
C LYS A 160 -9.18 1.41 7.54
N VAL A 161 -8.45 1.98 8.50
CA VAL A 161 -7.05 2.41 8.29
C VAL A 161 -6.14 1.73 9.32
N LEU A 162 -5.14 1.00 8.85
CA LEU A 162 -4.09 0.41 9.67
C LEU A 162 -2.73 1.01 9.30
N VAL A 163 -1.95 1.42 10.29
CA VAL A 163 -0.57 1.86 10.11
C VAL A 163 0.38 0.99 10.94
N LEU A 164 1.36 0.39 10.28
CA LEU A 164 2.38 -0.48 10.87
C LEU A 164 3.72 0.27 10.78
N HIS A 165 4.11 0.88 11.90
CA HIS A 165 5.07 1.99 11.93
C HIS A 165 6.28 1.72 12.81
N GLY A 166 7.48 1.99 12.31
CA GLY A 166 8.68 2.07 13.12
C GLY A 166 8.70 3.42 13.88
N TYR A 167 8.67 3.39 15.22
CA TYR A 167 8.55 4.63 16.02
C TYR A 167 9.74 5.58 15.84
N GLU A 168 10.92 5.05 15.48
CA GLU A 168 12.15 5.81 15.23
C GLU A 168 12.40 6.07 13.74
N ASP A 169 11.36 5.94 12.90
CA ASP A 169 11.43 6.22 11.47
C ASP A 169 11.70 7.73 11.24
N PRO A 170 12.87 8.12 10.68
CA PRO A 170 13.18 9.51 10.46
C PRO A 170 12.34 10.17 9.36
N MET A 171 11.70 9.37 8.48
CA MET A 171 10.85 9.86 7.40
C MET A 171 9.41 10.15 7.88
N ALA A 172 9.03 9.59 9.02
CA ALA A 172 7.71 9.79 9.63
C ALA A 172 7.85 9.77 11.16
N ASN A 173 8.47 10.80 11.70
CA ASN A 173 8.82 10.96 13.11
C ASN A 173 7.57 11.00 14.03
N PRO A 174 7.73 10.98 15.37
CA PRO A 174 6.61 11.00 16.31
C PRO A 174 5.64 12.18 16.16
N ASP A 175 6.12 13.34 15.72
CA ASP A 175 5.26 14.51 15.46
C ASP A 175 4.37 14.27 14.24
N SER A 176 4.94 13.71 13.17
CA SER A 176 4.19 13.29 11.98
C SER A 176 3.13 12.22 12.33
N LEU A 177 3.46 11.29 13.21
CA LEU A 177 2.52 10.27 13.69
C LEU A 177 1.38 10.89 14.51
N THR A 178 1.69 11.88 15.34
CA THR A 178 0.68 12.62 16.12
C THR A 178 -0.24 13.42 15.20
N ALA A 179 0.33 14.12 14.22
CA ALA A 179 -0.45 14.86 13.22
C ALA A 179 -1.38 13.94 12.41
N PHE A 180 -0.89 12.78 11.98
CA PHE A 180 -1.68 11.75 11.30
C PHE A 180 -2.87 11.26 12.14
N LYS A 181 -2.65 10.93 13.42
CA LYS A 181 -3.73 10.49 14.32
C LYS A 181 -4.82 11.56 14.48
N ASN A 182 -4.43 12.82 14.60
CA ASN A 182 -5.36 13.94 14.66
C ASN A 182 -6.15 14.10 13.34
N GLU A 183 -5.48 13.98 12.20
CA GLU A 183 -6.11 14.00 10.87
C GLU A 183 -7.17 12.89 10.74
N MET A 184 -6.81 11.65 11.06
CA MET A 184 -7.72 10.50 10.95
C MET A 184 -8.93 10.65 11.86
N THR A 185 -8.73 11.15 13.08
CA THR A 185 -9.81 11.43 14.03
C THR A 185 -10.75 12.53 13.50
N ALA A 186 -10.20 13.62 12.98
CA ALA A 186 -10.97 14.71 12.39
C ALA A 186 -11.74 14.29 11.13
N ALA A 187 -11.23 13.30 10.39
CA ALA A 187 -11.86 12.70 9.22
C ALA A 187 -12.88 11.60 9.57
N ASN A 188 -13.20 11.37 10.85
CA ASN A 188 -14.06 10.28 11.34
C ASN A 188 -13.62 8.89 10.81
N ALA A 189 -12.35 8.67 10.56
CA ALA A 189 -11.83 7.39 10.13
C ALA A 189 -11.88 6.36 11.28
N HIS A 190 -12.11 5.10 10.92
CA HIS A 190 -11.84 3.99 11.83
C HIS A 190 -10.36 3.59 11.63
N TRP A 191 -9.48 4.05 12.52
CA TRP A 191 -8.04 3.93 12.35
C TRP A 191 -7.33 3.27 13.54
N GLU A 192 -6.21 2.63 13.25
CA GLU A 192 -5.32 2.00 14.22
C GLU A 192 -3.86 2.19 13.80
N VAL A 193 -2.96 2.30 14.78
CA VAL A 193 -1.51 2.41 14.57
C VAL A 193 -0.80 1.46 15.52
N ASP A 194 -0.07 0.51 14.96
CA ASP A 194 0.95 -0.27 15.67
C ASP A 194 2.29 0.44 15.52
N ALA A 195 2.76 1.06 16.60
CA ALA A 195 4.06 1.74 16.64
C ALA A 195 5.08 0.84 17.36
N TYR A 196 6.11 0.41 16.63
CA TYR A 196 7.15 -0.49 17.11
C TYR A 196 8.36 0.31 17.60
N GLY A 197 8.62 0.27 18.92
CA GLY A 197 9.83 0.89 19.51
C GLY A 197 11.11 0.26 18.98
N ASN A 198 12.21 1.01 19.01
CA ASN A 198 13.52 0.59 18.47
C ASN A 198 13.47 0.15 17.00
N THR A 199 12.53 0.66 16.22
CA THR A 199 12.32 0.28 14.83
C THR A 199 12.32 1.52 13.95
N VAL A 200 13.10 1.45 12.87
CA VAL A 200 13.27 2.52 11.88
C VAL A 200 12.50 2.20 10.59
N HIS A 201 12.71 3.00 9.53
CA HIS A 201 12.11 2.79 8.20
C HIS A 201 12.49 1.43 7.57
N ALA A 202 11.71 0.98 6.59
CA ALA A 202 11.95 -0.23 5.80
C ALA A 202 11.98 -1.55 6.60
N LEU A 203 11.27 -1.61 7.73
CA LEU A 203 11.23 -2.75 8.65
C LEU A 203 10.82 -4.09 8.01
N THR A 204 10.20 -4.06 6.82
CA THR A 204 9.80 -5.26 6.05
C THR A 204 10.72 -5.59 4.88
N ASN A 205 11.76 -4.79 4.61
CA ASN A 205 12.65 -4.99 3.47
C ASN A 205 13.96 -5.69 3.90
N PRO A 206 14.17 -6.98 3.54
CA PRO A 206 15.38 -7.72 3.94
C PRO A 206 16.71 -7.11 3.45
N SER A 207 16.65 -6.29 2.39
CA SER A 207 17.84 -5.60 1.86
C SER A 207 18.19 -4.31 2.61
N ALA A 208 17.34 -3.83 3.53
CA ALA A 208 17.59 -2.63 4.31
C ALA A 208 18.50 -2.96 5.50
N GLN A 209 19.75 -2.50 5.46
CA GLN A 209 20.76 -2.82 6.48
C GLN A 209 21.52 -1.57 7.00
N ASP A 210 21.02 -0.38 6.74
CA ASP A 210 21.62 0.88 7.17
C ASP A 210 20.79 1.57 8.25
N ARG A 211 20.88 1.06 9.48
CA ARG A 211 20.17 1.63 10.63
C ARG A 211 20.63 3.06 10.93
N ALA A 212 21.90 3.39 10.65
CA ALA A 212 22.41 4.74 10.88
C ALA A 212 21.77 5.78 9.94
N ALA A 213 21.44 5.35 8.72
CA ALA A 213 20.63 6.14 7.78
C ALA A 213 19.12 6.02 8.04
N GLY A 214 18.70 5.36 9.11
CA GLY A 214 17.30 5.22 9.48
C GLY A 214 16.55 4.14 8.70
N MET A 215 17.22 3.17 8.10
CA MET A 215 16.63 2.08 7.32
C MET A 215 17.16 0.72 7.75
N ALA A 216 16.32 -0.11 8.36
CA ALA A 216 16.75 -1.45 8.78
C ALA A 216 15.59 -2.45 8.79
N PHE A 217 15.86 -3.63 8.24
CA PHE A 217 14.99 -4.79 8.37
C PHE A 217 15.00 -5.33 9.80
N ASP A 218 13.83 -5.69 10.29
CA ASP A 218 13.67 -6.42 11.54
C ASP A 218 12.71 -7.60 11.33
N VAL A 219 13.24 -8.81 11.38
CA VAL A 219 12.46 -10.02 11.10
C VAL A 219 11.32 -10.23 12.12
N THR A 220 11.56 -9.89 13.39
CA THR A 220 10.55 -10.05 14.45
C THR A 220 9.40 -9.07 14.24
N ILE A 221 9.72 -7.80 13.98
CA ILE A 221 8.73 -6.77 13.74
C ILE A 221 8.02 -7.00 12.40
N CYS A 222 8.75 -7.39 11.36
CA CYS A 222 8.18 -7.77 10.08
C CYS A 222 7.10 -8.85 10.25
N ASN A 223 7.40 -9.92 10.99
CA ASN A 223 6.45 -11.00 11.25
C ASN A 223 5.23 -10.52 12.05
N ARG A 224 5.42 -9.70 13.08
CA ARG A 224 4.32 -9.10 13.85
C ARG A 224 3.42 -8.23 12.98
N ALA A 225 4.01 -7.37 12.17
CA ALA A 225 3.29 -6.48 11.27
C ALA A 225 2.45 -7.26 10.23
N PHE A 226 3.00 -8.32 9.67
CA PHE A 226 2.23 -9.18 8.77
C PHE A 226 1.14 -9.98 9.48
N SER A 227 1.36 -10.46 10.70
CA SER A 227 0.30 -11.12 11.49
C SER A 227 -0.85 -10.14 11.81
N ARG A 228 -0.53 -8.87 12.13
CA ARG A 228 -1.56 -7.84 12.30
C ARG A 228 -2.31 -7.54 11.00
N LEU A 229 -1.59 -7.47 9.86
CA LEU A 229 -2.24 -7.35 8.54
C LEU A 229 -3.21 -8.49 8.27
N GLU A 230 -2.83 -9.75 8.53
CA GLU A 230 -3.70 -10.92 8.32
C GLU A 230 -5.01 -10.80 9.10
N SER A 231 -4.95 -10.40 10.38
CA SER A 231 -6.14 -10.11 11.19
C SER A 231 -6.96 -8.95 10.60
N PHE A 232 -6.29 -7.87 10.22
CA PHE A 232 -6.96 -6.71 9.61
C PHE A 232 -7.67 -7.03 8.29
N LEU A 233 -7.08 -7.88 7.44
CA LEU A 233 -7.73 -8.34 6.20
C LEU A 233 -9.00 -9.12 6.51
N SER A 234 -8.97 -10.04 7.49
CA SER A 234 -10.18 -10.73 7.95
C SER A 234 -11.25 -9.74 8.41
N GLU A 235 -10.90 -8.79 9.27
CA GLU A 235 -11.81 -7.75 9.76
C GLU A 235 -12.43 -6.88 8.65
N CYS A 236 -11.69 -6.63 7.56
CA CYS A 236 -12.17 -5.87 6.41
C CYS A 236 -13.08 -6.68 5.49
N PHE A 237 -12.88 -8.00 5.41
CA PHE A 237 -13.58 -8.87 4.47
C PHE A 237 -14.67 -9.74 5.09
N GLU A 238 -14.73 -9.82 6.42
CA GLU A 238 -15.87 -10.41 7.13
C GLU A 238 -17.15 -9.61 6.85
N LYS A 239 -18.28 -10.35 6.77
CA LYS A 239 -19.59 -9.78 6.47
C LYS A 239 -20.28 -9.30 7.74
#